data_8f35d0c2712b61b5bb728c21c0138a5d
#
_entry.id   8f35d0c2712b61b5bb728c21c0138a5d
#
_cell.length_a   1.000
_cell.length_b   1.000
_cell.length_c   1.000
_cell.angle_alpha   90.00
_cell.angle_beta   90.00
_cell.angle_gamma   90.00
#
_symmetry.space_group_name_H-M   'P 1'
#
loop_
_entity.id
_entity.type
_entity.pdbx_description
1 polymer ?
#
loop_
_entity_poly.entity_id
_entity_poly.type
_entity_poly.pdbx_seq_one_letter_code
_entity_poly.pdbx_strand_id
1 'polypeptide(L)'
;FLKNDIIPYVDQNYRTIGNPQNTIIGGSSMGGLISLYAHLAFPAVFGKGLIFSPSLWLLPNLFDWLQSNSADTIKTKTYIYCGGRESNEMVGQVVALYHGLRALNKENEITLKINSQGEHHESYWGEEFFQSMEFIL
;
A
#
# COMPACT_ATOMS: atom_id res chain seq x y z
N PHE A 1 -2.63 16.17 6.98
CA PHE A 1 -1.30 16.72 6.72
C PHE A 1 -0.82 16.37 5.30
N LEU A 2 -0.50 15.08 4.96
CA LEU A 2 0.04 14.74 3.62
C LEU A 2 -0.83 15.27 2.47
N LYS A 3 -2.13 14.99 2.50
CA LYS A 3 -3.08 15.38 1.46
C LYS A 3 -3.29 16.91 1.36
N ASN A 4 -3.38 17.58 2.51
CA ASN A 4 -3.86 18.97 2.52
C ASN A 4 -2.70 20.00 2.55
N ASP A 5 -1.50 19.58 2.93
CA ASP A 5 -0.36 20.48 3.11
C ASP A 5 0.82 20.09 2.23
N ILE A 6 1.30 18.83 2.32
CA ILE A 6 2.52 18.41 1.62
C ILE A 6 2.30 18.29 0.11
N ILE A 7 1.26 17.60 -0.35
CA ILE A 7 1.00 17.45 -1.80
C ILE A 7 0.80 18.81 -2.47
N PRO A 8 -0.07 19.71 -1.98
CA PRO A 8 -0.22 21.03 -2.59
C PRO A 8 1.08 21.84 -2.59
N TYR A 9 1.88 21.76 -1.52
CA TYR A 9 3.17 22.42 -1.48
C TYR A 9 4.14 21.90 -2.55
N VAL A 10 4.22 20.57 -2.69
CA VAL A 10 5.10 19.93 -3.68
C VAL A 10 4.63 20.27 -5.10
N ASP A 11 3.33 20.17 -5.37
CA ASP A 11 2.77 20.46 -6.70
C ASP A 11 2.94 21.93 -7.12
N GLN A 12 2.95 22.86 -6.17
CA GLN A 12 3.19 24.27 -6.44
C GLN A 12 4.66 24.62 -6.67
N ASN A 13 5.59 23.87 -6.09
CA ASN A 13 7.01 24.22 -6.07
C ASN A 13 7.89 23.33 -6.96
N TYR A 14 7.37 22.17 -7.41
CA TYR A 14 8.13 21.21 -8.20
C TYR A 14 7.34 20.77 -9.44
N ARG A 15 8.04 20.25 -10.43
CA ARG A 15 7.42 19.68 -11.63
C ARG A 15 6.86 18.29 -11.31
N THR A 16 5.59 18.22 -10.99
CA THR A 16 4.86 16.99 -10.66
C THR A 16 3.75 16.71 -11.68
N ILE A 17 3.24 15.50 -11.65
CA ILE A 17 2.02 15.11 -12.36
C ILE A 17 0.94 14.88 -11.31
N GLY A 18 0.18 15.92 -10.98
CA GLY A 18 -0.78 15.97 -9.88
C GLY A 18 -2.09 15.22 -10.18
N ASN A 19 -2.02 13.93 -10.48
CA ASN A 19 -3.20 13.07 -10.61
C ASN A 19 -3.02 11.74 -9.85
N PRO A 20 -4.10 11.04 -9.48
CA PRO A 20 -4.01 9.80 -8.69
C PRO A 20 -3.16 8.72 -9.34
N GLN A 21 -3.20 8.58 -10.66
CA GLN A 21 -2.48 7.55 -11.41
C GLN A 21 -0.96 7.76 -11.39
N ASN A 22 -0.50 8.95 -11.02
CA ASN A 22 0.91 9.31 -10.90
C ASN A 22 1.32 9.67 -9.47
N THR A 23 0.41 9.52 -8.51
CA THR A 23 0.69 9.77 -7.09
C THR A 23 0.77 8.45 -6.34
N ILE A 24 1.97 8.14 -5.87
CA ILE A 24 2.28 6.91 -5.13
C ILE A 24 2.45 7.27 -3.66
N ILE A 25 1.83 6.50 -2.76
CA ILE A 25 2.16 6.51 -1.34
C ILE A 25 2.78 5.17 -0.96
N GLY A 26 3.83 5.19 -0.15
CA GLY A 26 4.50 3.95 0.23
C GLY A 26 5.20 4.03 1.57
N GLY A 27 5.41 2.87 2.17
CA GLY A 27 6.12 2.74 3.42
C GLY A 27 6.20 1.30 3.90
N SER A 28 6.96 1.11 4.98
CA SER A 28 7.20 -0.19 5.61
C SER A 28 6.74 -0.18 7.06
N SER A 29 6.38 -1.34 7.59
CA SER A 29 5.97 -1.52 8.99
C SER A 29 4.77 -0.61 9.34
N MET A 30 4.91 0.28 10.32
CA MET A 30 3.89 1.31 10.62
C MET A 30 3.70 2.29 9.46
N GLY A 31 4.77 2.62 8.71
CA GLY A 31 4.68 3.40 7.47
C GLY A 31 3.89 2.66 6.39
N GLY A 32 4.01 1.33 6.30
CA GLY A 32 3.19 0.48 5.44
C GLY A 32 1.71 0.52 5.82
N LEU A 33 1.41 0.48 7.12
CA LEU A 33 0.04 0.57 7.62
C LEU A 33 -0.63 1.91 7.28
N ILE A 34 0.05 3.03 7.56
CA ILE A 34 -0.51 4.36 7.27
C ILE A 34 -0.61 4.62 5.76
N SER A 35 0.33 4.08 4.97
CA SER A 35 0.27 4.15 3.50
C SER A 35 -0.90 3.36 2.95
N LEU A 36 -1.16 2.16 3.46
CA LEU A 36 -2.33 1.37 3.13
C LEU A 36 -3.62 2.13 3.44
N TYR A 37 -3.73 2.66 4.66
CA TYR A 37 -4.89 3.45 5.06
C TYR A 37 -5.11 4.66 4.12
N ALA A 38 -4.07 5.45 3.88
CA ALA A 38 -4.17 6.63 3.03
C ALA A 38 -4.55 6.29 1.58
N HIS A 39 -3.96 5.23 1.02
CA HIS A 39 -4.24 4.73 -0.33
C HIS A 39 -5.72 4.31 -0.48
N LEU A 40 -6.26 3.62 0.52
CA LEU A 40 -7.63 3.11 0.48
C LEU A 40 -8.67 4.17 0.87
N ALA A 41 -8.35 5.07 1.81
CA ALA A 41 -9.24 6.13 2.26
C ALA A 41 -9.30 7.32 1.27
N PHE A 42 -8.24 7.54 0.49
CA PHE A 42 -8.13 8.67 -0.43
C PHE A 42 -7.64 8.25 -1.83
N PRO A 43 -8.32 7.31 -2.51
CA PRO A 43 -7.88 6.79 -3.82
C PRO A 43 -7.88 7.85 -4.91
N ALA A 44 -8.69 8.91 -4.75
CA ALA A 44 -8.68 10.08 -5.64
C ALA A 44 -7.42 10.97 -5.48
N VAL A 45 -6.57 10.69 -4.49
CA VAL A 45 -5.28 11.36 -4.28
C VAL A 45 -4.14 10.38 -4.51
N PHE A 46 -4.18 9.24 -3.82
CA PHE A 46 -3.16 8.21 -3.87
C PHE A 46 -3.67 7.01 -4.68
N GLY A 47 -3.60 7.07 -5.99
CA GLY A 47 -4.05 5.98 -6.87
C GLY A 47 -3.15 4.75 -6.85
N LYS A 48 -1.94 4.89 -6.30
CA LYS A 48 -0.94 3.80 -6.23
C LYS A 48 -0.37 3.66 -4.82
N GLY A 49 -0.20 2.40 -4.37
CA GLY A 49 0.30 2.06 -3.03
C GLY A 49 1.46 1.07 -3.05
N LEU A 50 2.56 1.39 -2.33
CA LEU A 50 3.67 0.48 -2.04
C LEU A 50 3.64 0.12 -0.55
N ILE A 51 3.24 -1.11 -0.23
CA ILE A 51 2.91 -1.54 1.13
C ILE A 51 3.86 -2.66 1.55
N PHE A 52 4.88 -2.32 2.34
CA PHE A 52 5.89 -3.29 2.78
C PHE A 52 5.68 -3.68 4.24
N SER A 53 5.47 -4.98 4.48
CA SER A 53 5.32 -5.57 5.82
C SER A 53 4.47 -4.73 6.78
N PRO A 54 3.22 -4.38 6.41
CA PRO A 54 2.40 -3.45 7.17
C PRO A 54 2.03 -3.99 8.55
N SER A 55 2.07 -3.15 9.57
CA SER A 55 1.74 -3.50 10.97
C SER A 55 0.23 -3.71 11.17
N LEU A 56 -0.37 -4.70 10.50
CA LEU A 56 -1.81 -4.94 10.43
C LEU A 56 -2.45 -5.27 11.79
N TRP A 57 -1.69 -5.81 12.74
CA TRP A 57 -2.16 -6.09 14.11
C TRP A 57 -2.63 -4.85 14.87
N LEU A 58 -2.23 -3.66 14.43
CA LEU A 58 -2.71 -2.38 15.00
C LEU A 58 -4.10 -1.98 14.53
N LEU A 59 -4.63 -2.62 13.49
CA LEU A 59 -5.96 -2.37 12.93
C LEU A 59 -6.77 -3.68 12.81
N PRO A 60 -7.20 -4.27 13.93
CA PRO A 60 -7.92 -5.55 13.93
C PRO A 60 -9.22 -5.51 13.13
N ASN A 61 -9.84 -4.34 12.99
CA ASN A 61 -11.10 -4.14 12.25
C ASN A 61 -10.87 -3.61 10.83
N LEU A 62 -9.68 -3.78 10.26
CA LEU A 62 -9.34 -3.28 8.92
C LEU A 62 -10.32 -3.78 7.86
N PHE A 63 -10.68 -5.05 7.90
CA PHE A 63 -11.57 -5.65 6.89
C PHE A 63 -13.01 -5.11 7.00
N ASP A 64 -13.52 -4.91 8.20
CA ASP A 64 -14.84 -4.30 8.42
C ASP A 64 -14.83 -2.85 7.92
N TRP A 65 -13.75 -2.14 8.21
CA TRP A 65 -13.57 -0.77 7.72
C TRP A 65 -13.49 -0.72 6.19
N LEU A 66 -12.76 -1.64 5.55
CA LEU A 66 -12.65 -1.74 4.09
C LEU A 66 -14.03 -1.98 3.45
N GLN A 67 -14.81 -2.92 3.97
CA GLN A 67 -16.15 -3.21 3.46
C GLN A 67 -17.09 -2.01 3.58
N SER A 68 -16.97 -1.25 4.67
CA SER A 68 -17.81 -0.08 4.93
C SER A 68 -17.43 1.16 4.14
N ASN A 69 -16.19 1.23 3.65
CA ASN A 69 -15.61 2.43 3.00
C ASN A 69 -15.09 2.17 1.58
N SER A 70 -15.42 1.03 0.98
CA SER A 70 -15.03 0.74 -0.40
C SER A 70 -15.66 1.74 -1.35
N ALA A 71 -14.87 2.68 -1.86
CA ALA A 71 -15.28 3.55 -2.96
C ALA A 71 -15.20 2.75 -4.27
N ASP A 72 -16.33 2.25 -4.72
CA ASP A 72 -16.48 1.28 -5.81
C ASP A 72 -15.99 1.72 -7.22
N THR A 73 -15.45 2.92 -7.37
CA THR A 73 -15.32 3.52 -8.70
C THR A 73 -13.92 3.91 -9.12
N ILE A 74 -12.94 3.96 -8.22
CA ILE A 74 -11.58 4.40 -8.57
C ILE A 74 -10.66 3.19 -8.65
N LYS A 75 -10.18 2.91 -9.86
CA LYS A 75 -9.16 1.90 -10.09
C LYS A 75 -7.86 2.29 -9.38
N THR A 76 -7.34 1.37 -8.58
CA THR A 76 -6.08 1.53 -7.85
C THR A 76 -5.05 0.48 -8.23
N LYS A 77 -3.77 0.77 -7.96
CA LYS A 77 -2.67 -0.15 -8.19
C LYS A 77 -1.87 -0.32 -6.91
N THR A 78 -1.75 -1.55 -6.42
CA THR A 78 -1.17 -1.82 -5.09
C THR A 78 -0.12 -2.92 -5.18
N TYR A 79 1.08 -2.62 -4.70
CA TYR A 79 2.14 -3.60 -4.49
C TYR A 79 2.25 -3.90 -3.00
N ILE A 80 2.14 -5.17 -2.63
CA ILE A 80 2.24 -5.63 -1.24
C ILE A 80 3.45 -6.56 -1.14
N TYR A 81 4.30 -6.31 -0.16
CA TYR A 81 5.46 -7.14 0.17
C TYR A 81 5.42 -7.59 1.61
N CYS A 82 5.91 -8.81 1.86
CA CYS A 82 6.15 -9.33 3.20
C CYS A 82 7.34 -10.30 3.17
N GLY A 83 8.18 -10.24 4.19
CA GLY A 83 9.22 -11.25 4.43
C GLY A 83 8.62 -12.53 5.01
N GLY A 84 9.01 -13.67 4.46
CA GLY A 84 8.52 -14.99 4.91
C GLY A 84 9.08 -15.42 6.26
N ARG A 85 10.16 -14.77 6.73
CA ARG A 85 10.77 -15.00 8.04
C ARG A 85 10.34 -14.01 9.12
N GLU A 86 9.41 -13.09 8.82
CA GLU A 86 8.94 -12.12 9.80
C GLU A 86 8.12 -12.80 10.91
N SER A 87 6.99 -13.39 10.58
CA SER A 87 6.22 -14.33 11.42
C SER A 87 5.12 -14.98 10.60
N ASN A 88 4.63 -16.15 11.04
CA ASN A 88 3.47 -16.78 10.41
C ASN A 88 2.21 -15.92 10.50
N GLU A 89 2.05 -15.16 11.58
CA GLU A 89 0.93 -14.25 11.76
C GLU A 89 0.98 -13.10 10.76
N MET A 90 2.12 -12.45 10.59
CA MET A 90 2.33 -11.37 9.61
C MET A 90 2.03 -11.85 8.20
N VAL A 91 2.61 -12.98 7.80
CA VAL A 91 2.38 -13.57 6.47
C VAL A 91 0.89 -13.87 6.27
N GLY A 92 0.23 -14.46 7.26
CA GLY A 92 -1.20 -14.75 7.22
C GLY A 92 -2.06 -13.50 7.06
N GLN A 93 -1.76 -12.43 7.81
CA GLN A 93 -2.46 -11.14 7.73
C GLN A 93 -2.29 -10.49 6.36
N VAL A 94 -1.09 -10.51 5.79
CA VAL A 94 -0.81 -9.91 4.48
C VAL A 94 -1.48 -10.69 3.35
N VAL A 95 -1.53 -12.02 3.42
CA VAL A 95 -2.27 -12.87 2.47
C VAL A 95 -3.78 -12.57 2.56
N ALA A 96 -4.32 -12.45 3.77
CA ALA A 96 -5.74 -12.09 3.97
C ALA A 96 -6.03 -10.68 3.41
N LEU A 97 -5.15 -9.71 3.64
CA LEU A 97 -5.25 -8.37 3.05
C LEU A 97 -5.32 -8.44 1.52
N TYR A 98 -4.41 -9.17 0.88
CA TYR A 98 -4.39 -9.33 -0.58
C TYR A 98 -5.72 -9.88 -1.12
N HIS A 99 -6.24 -10.94 -0.52
CA HIS A 99 -7.54 -11.50 -0.92
C HIS A 99 -8.70 -10.55 -0.65
N GLY A 100 -8.70 -9.87 0.49
CA GLY A 100 -9.70 -8.87 0.83
C GLY A 100 -9.77 -7.72 -0.18
N LEU A 101 -8.62 -7.15 -0.53
CA LEU A 101 -8.55 -6.07 -1.52
C LEU A 101 -9.00 -6.51 -2.92
N ARG A 102 -8.66 -7.72 -3.34
CA ARG A 102 -9.13 -8.27 -4.62
C ARG A 102 -10.63 -8.52 -4.67
N ALA A 103 -11.23 -8.83 -3.52
CA ALA A 103 -12.67 -9.03 -3.43
C ALA A 103 -13.47 -7.72 -3.49
N LEU A 104 -12.88 -6.61 -3.03
CA LEU A 104 -13.55 -5.31 -3.01
C LEU A 104 -13.78 -4.73 -4.41
N ASN A 105 -12.77 -4.78 -5.26
CA ASN A 105 -12.89 -4.28 -6.63
C ASN A 105 -11.99 -5.09 -7.57
N LYS A 106 -12.62 -5.75 -8.56
CA LYS A 106 -11.92 -6.59 -9.55
C LYS A 106 -11.06 -5.80 -10.55
N GLU A 107 -11.31 -4.50 -10.70
CA GLU A 107 -10.54 -3.60 -11.56
C GLU A 107 -9.21 -3.18 -10.94
N ASN A 108 -9.03 -3.37 -9.64
CA ASN A 108 -7.78 -3.05 -8.95
C ASN A 108 -6.65 -3.99 -9.42
N GLU A 109 -5.51 -3.39 -9.72
CA GLU A 109 -4.27 -4.12 -10.00
C GLU A 109 -3.51 -4.33 -8.68
N ILE A 110 -3.46 -5.58 -8.21
CA ILE A 110 -2.84 -5.90 -6.92
C ILE A 110 -1.84 -7.04 -7.11
N THR A 111 -0.63 -6.82 -6.63
CA THR A 111 0.43 -7.83 -6.55
C THR A 111 0.84 -8.07 -5.12
N LEU A 112 1.04 -9.33 -4.75
CA LEU A 112 1.61 -9.76 -3.48
C LEU A 112 2.93 -10.50 -3.73
N LYS A 113 4.00 -10.05 -3.10
CA LYS A 113 5.29 -10.71 -3.06
C LYS A 113 5.62 -11.15 -1.63
N ILE A 114 5.86 -12.45 -1.45
CA ILE A 114 6.42 -12.99 -0.20
C ILE A 114 7.82 -13.48 -0.50
N ASN A 115 8.81 -12.84 0.11
CA ASN A 115 10.21 -13.26 0.01
C ASN A 115 10.49 -14.29 1.10
N SER A 116 10.68 -15.56 0.73
CA SER A 116 10.89 -16.67 1.67
C SER A 116 12.09 -16.48 2.61
N GLN A 117 13.05 -15.64 2.26
CA GLN A 117 14.24 -15.32 3.07
C GLN A 117 14.16 -13.94 3.72
N GLY A 118 13.14 -13.14 3.36
CA GLY A 118 12.95 -11.78 3.86
C GLY A 118 12.61 -11.75 5.34
N GLU A 119 13.15 -10.76 6.02
CA GLU A 119 12.93 -10.44 7.43
C GLU A 119 12.33 -9.04 7.55
N HIS A 120 11.85 -8.67 8.74
CA HIS A 120 11.32 -7.34 9.03
C HIS A 120 12.47 -6.33 9.19
N HIS A 121 13.10 -5.98 8.07
CA HIS A 121 14.31 -5.16 8.06
C HIS A 121 14.43 -4.33 6.78
N GLU A 122 15.01 -3.14 6.91
CA GLU A 122 15.12 -2.12 5.86
C GLU A 122 15.89 -2.60 4.63
N SER A 123 16.86 -3.50 4.79
CA SER A 123 17.63 -4.04 3.67
C SER A 123 16.73 -4.80 2.69
N TYR A 124 15.83 -5.63 3.18
CA TYR A 124 14.89 -6.38 2.34
C TYR A 124 13.86 -5.47 1.67
N TRP A 125 13.37 -4.45 2.38
CA TRP A 125 12.45 -3.47 1.80
C TRP A 125 13.15 -2.61 0.73
N GLY A 126 14.42 -2.26 0.94
CA GLY A 126 15.22 -1.51 -0.02
C GLY A 126 15.50 -2.31 -1.30
N GLU A 127 15.82 -3.59 -1.19
CA GLU A 127 15.99 -4.48 -2.35
C GLU A 127 14.68 -4.63 -3.14
N GLU A 128 13.57 -4.83 -2.43
CA GLU A 128 12.25 -5.01 -3.05
C GLU A 128 11.71 -3.73 -3.68
N PHE A 129 12.12 -2.55 -3.17
CA PHE A 129 11.66 -1.26 -3.67
C PHE A 129 11.86 -1.11 -5.18
N PHE A 130 13.02 -1.49 -5.70
CA PHE A 130 13.30 -1.38 -7.14
C PHE A 130 12.39 -2.28 -7.98
N GLN A 131 12.14 -3.52 -7.52
CA GLN A 131 11.23 -4.45 -8.20
C GLN A 131 9.79 -3.96 -8.15
N SER A 132 9.39 -3.39 -7.01
CA SER A 132 8.06 -2.83 -6.84
C SER A 132 7.80 -1.63 -7.76
N MET A 133 8.84 -0.84 -8.06
CA MET A 133 8.74 0.29 -9.00
C MET A 133 8.46 -0.16 -10.43
N GLU A 134 8.99 -1.30 -10.88
CA GLU A 134 8.67 -1.86 -12.21
C GLU A 134 7.18 -2.20 -12.33
N PHE A 135 6.58 -2.68 -11.26
CA PHE A 135 5.15 -2.94 -11.25
C PHE A 135 4.35 -1.65 -11.15
N ILE A 136 4.72 -0.73 -10.26
CA ILE A 136 3.85 0.39 -9.88
C ILE A 136 3.82 1.50 -10.93
N LEU A 137 4.88 1.70 -11.69
CA LEU A 137 4.96 2.70 -12.77
C LEU A 137 4.24 2.22 -14.02
#